data_332bf0b666b13138a31513aaf6c77f55
#
_entry.id   332bf0b666b13138a31513aaf6c77f55
#
_cell.length_a   1.000
_cell.length_b   1.000
_cell.length_c   1.000
_cell.angle_alpha   90.00
_cell.angle_beta   90.00
_cell.angle_gamma   90.00
#
_symmetry.space_group_name_H-M   'P 1'
#
loop_
_entity.id
_entity.type
_entity.pdbx_description
1 polymer ?
#
loop_
_entity_poly.entity_id
_entity_poly.type
_entity_poly.pdbx_seq_one_letter_code
_entity_poly.pdbx_strand_id
1 'polypeptide(L)'
;MCIGMIANIVLARFSRLHYIFLTGHHTLYMSAMLAIILNVGNLTGPMLWISGGLILGLIMVISPALCQPTMEKITGTDELGFGHFGGFGYWFSAQIGKLFKDKSKSTEDVNFPQRISFLRDTTVAIGLTMTIFFVVVTFVAVVVRDGMSDPTISAFFKGETETHWLVWAITKGLSFAGGVYIILSGVRLIIGEIVPAFRGIAEKIVPNAKPAIDCPVVFPYAPNAVLMGFLVSFLGGIVGLFVLGGINKALIPVALILPGVIPHFFCGATAGDNM
;
A
#
# COMPACT_ATOMS: atom_id res chain seq x y z
N MET A 1 -8.21 -6.53 -18.07
CA MET A 1 -6.92 -7.01 -17.54
C MET A 1 -5.96 -7.46 -18.63
N CYS A 2 -6.26 -8.51 -19.43
CA CYS A 2 -5.31 -9.02 -20.45
C CYS A 2 -4.86 -7.96 -21.46
N ILE A 3 -5.77 -7.13 -21.97
CA ILE A 3 -5.42 -6.03 -22.88
C ILE A 3 -4.44 -5.06 -22.21
N GLY A 4 -4.64 -4.75 -20.91
CA GLY A 4 -3.73 -3.88 -20.14
C GLY A 4 -2.34 -4.47 -19.98
N MET A 5 -2.23 -5.79 -19.72
CA MET A 5 -0.94 -6.47 -19.64
C MET A 5 -0.21 -6.45 -20.99
N ILE A 6 -0.93 -6.74 -22.08
CA ILE A 6 -0.36 -6.66 -23.43
C ILE A 6 0.09 -5.22 -23.74
N ALA A 7 -0.74 -4.23 -23.43
CA ALA A 7 -0.40 -2.82 -23.62
C ALA A 7 0.83 -2.42 -22.80
N ASN A 8 0.95 -2.89 -21.53
CA ASN A 8 2.13 -2.66 -20.71
C ASN A 8 3.40 -3.23 -21.39
N ILE A 9 3.36 -4.48 -21.85
CA ILE A 9 4.52 -5.13 -22.52
C ILE A 9 4.89 -4.38 -23.81
N VAL A 10 3.89 -4.01 -24.62
CA VAL A 10 4.12 -3.26 -25.87
C VAL A 10 4.72 -1.89 -25.58
N LEU A 11 4.16 -1.15 -24.61
CA LEU A 11 4.67 0.15 -24.21
C LEU A 11 6.09 0.04 -23.63
N ALA A 12 6.35 -0.94 -22.78
CA ALA A 12 7.67 -1.18 -22.24
C ALA A 12 8.69 -1.54 -23.34
N ARG A 13 8.28 -2.25 -24.39
CA ARG A 13 9.15 -2.63 -25.51
C ARG A 13 9.53 -1.46 -26.39
N PHE A 14 8.60 -0.56 -26.68
CA PHE A 14 8.75 0.51 -27.69
C PHE A 14 8.99 1.89 -27.10
N SER A 15 8.95 2.05 -25.78
CA SER A 15 9.27 3.30 -25.09
C SER A 15 10.60 3.21 -24.35
N ARG A 16 11.01 4.32 -23.71
CA ARG A 16 12.15 4.36 -22.79
C ARG A 16 11.81 3.87 -21.37
N LEU A 17 10.54 3.52 -21.14
CA LEU A 17 10.02 3.12 -19.84
C LEU A 17 9.90 1.59 -19.79
N HIS A 18 11.01 0.90 -19.53
CA HIS A 18 11.12 -0.55 -19.61
C HIS A 18 10.53 -1.31 -18.41
N TYR A 19 9.41 -0.82 -17.83
CA TYR A 19 8.80 -1.43 -16.65
C TYR A 19 7.72 -2.45 -17.03
N ILE A 20 7.85 -3.66 -16.49
CA ILE A 20 6.81 -4.69 -16.58
C ILE A 20 6.16 -4.84 -15.21
N PHE A 21 4.86 -4.55 -15.15
CA PHE A 21 4.09 -4.53 -13.92
C PHE A 21 3.71 -5.95 -13.50
N LEU A 22 4.19 -6.40 -12.34
CA LEU A 22 4.01 -7.78 -11.88
C LEU A 22 3.01 -7.93 -10.71
N THR A 23 2.46 -6.83 -10.19
CA THR A 23 1.52 -6.85 -9.07
C THR A 23 0.13 -7.26 -9.52
N GLY A 24 -0.14 -8.56 -9.54
CA GLY A 24 -1.34 -9.14 -10.16
C GLY A 24 -2.66 -8.71 -9.50
N HIS A 25 -2.74 -8.66 -8.16
CA HIS A 25 -3.95 -8.22 -7.46
C HIS A 25 -4.29 -6.75 -7.74
N HIS A 26 -3.29 -5.87 -7.83
CA HIS A 26 -3.48 -4.49 -8.28
C HIS A 26 -4.03 -4.43 -9.70
N THR A 27 -3.46 -5.21 -10.61
CA THR A 27 -3.94 -5.28 -11.99
C THR A 27 -5.39 -5.71 -12.06
N LEU A 28 -5.80 -6.67 -11.21
CA LEU A 28 -7.18 -7.17 -11.17
C LEU A 28 -8.15 -6.10 -10.68
N TYR A 29 -7.93 -5.52 -9.48
CA TYR A 29 -8.90 -4.57 -8.94
C TYR A 29 -8.94 -3.25 -9.73
N MET A 30 -7.82 -2.78 -10.28
CA MET A 30 -7.80 -1.59 -11.13
C MET A 30 -8.51 -1.83 -12.45
N SER A 31 -8.43 -3.04 -13.02
CA SER A 31 -9.23 -3.40 -14.20
C SER A 31 -10.72 -3.30 -13.91
N ALA A 32 -11.16 -3.82 -12.75
CA ALA A 32 -12.56 -3.74 -12.33
C ALA A 32 -13.01 -2.29 -12.08
N MET A 33 -12.20 -1.52 -11.38
CA MET A 33 -12.49 -0.11 -11.08
C MET A 33 -12.57 0.73 -12.36
N LEU A 34 -11.62 0.59 -13.29
CA LEU A 34 -11.66 1.28 -14.57
C LEU A 34 -12.89 0.88 -15.40
N ALA A 35 -13.27 -0.41 -15.39
CA ALA A 35 -14.47 -0.86 -16.09
C ALA A 35 -15.73 -0.20 -15.53
N ILE A 36 -15.84 -0.06 -14.21
CA ILE A 36 -16.97 0.62 -13.56
C ILE A 36 -16.98 2.11 -13.92
N ILE A 37 -15.85 2.81 -13.78
CA ILE A 37 -15.74 4.25 -14.06
C ILE A 37 -16.08 4.55 -15.51
N LEU A 38 -15.52 3.80 -16.45
CA LEU A 38 -15.76 4.00 -17.87
C LEU A 38 -17.20 3.64 -18.27
N ASN A 39 -17.79 2.63 -17.62
CA ASN A 39 -19.20 2.28 -17.86
C ASN A 39 -20.15 3.37 -17.36
N VAL A 40 -19.89 3.97 -16.20
CA VAL A 40 -20.62 5.17 -15.72
C VAL A 40 -20.46 6.33 -16.69
N GLY A 41 -19.32 6.44 -17.37
CA GLY A 41 -19.08 7.39 -18.47
C GLY A 41 -19.70 6.97 -19.82
N ASN A 42 -20.63 6.02 -19.83
CA ASN A 42 -21.34 5.49 -21.00
C ASN A 42 -20.48 4.74 -22.04
N LEU A 43 -19.29 4.30 -21.66
CA LEU A 43 -18.52 3.38 -22.50
C LEU A 43 -18.99 1.93 -22.25
N THR A 44 -19.30 1.22 -23.32
CA THR A 44 -19.78 -0.16 -23.24
C THR A 44 -19.12 -1.05 -24.31
N GLY A 45 -19.29 -2.37 -24.17
CA GLY A 45 -18.81 -3.34 -25.15
C GLY A 45 -17.30 -3.27 -25.44
N PRO A 46 -16.88 -3.49 -26.69
CA PRO A 46 -15.47 -3.50 -27.07
C PRO A 46 -14.71 -2.20 -26.76
N MET A 47 -15.38 -1.04 -26.88
CA MET A 47 -14.78 0.26 -26.56
C MET A 47 -14.39 0.35 -25.09
N LEU A 48 -15.22 -0.15 -24.18
CA LEU A 48 -14.89 -0.21 -22.75
C LEU A 48 -13.63 -1.05 -22.51
N TRP A 49 -13.53 -2.22 -23.13
CA TRP A 49 -12.42 -3.15 -22.91
C TRP A 49 -11.10 -2.62 -23.48
N ILE A 50 -11.16 -2.03 -24.68
CA ILE A 50 -9.98 -1.49 -25.35
C ILE A 50 -9.48 -0.25 -24.61
N SER A 51 -10.34 0.74 -24.36
CA SER A 51 -9.95 1.97 -23.69
C SER A 51 -9.50 1.73 -22.26
N GLY A 52 -10.23 0.91 -21.49
CA GLY A 52 -9.83 0.54 -20.13
C GLY A 52 -8.50 -0.22 -20.11
N GLY A 53 -8.29 -1.12 -21.07
CA GLY A 53 -7.02 -1.84 -21.18
C GLY A 53 -5.85 -0.94 -21.55
N LEU A 54 -6.03 -0.01 -22.48
CA LEU A 54 -4.97 0.94 -22.87
C LEU A 54 -4.63 1.90 -21.73
N ILE A 55 -5.63 2.44 -21.03
CA ILE A 55 -5.43 3.29 -19.85
C ILE A 55 -4.68 2.52 -18.77
N LEU A 56 -5.10 1.28 -18.49
CA LEU A 56 -4.44 0.43 -17.51
C LEU A 56 -2.97 0.20 -17.88
N GLY A 57 -2.68 -0.21 -19.11
CA GLY A 57 -1.32 -0.45 -19.59
C GLY A 57 -0.43 0.79 -19.53
N LEU A 58 -0.99 1.97 -19.82
CA LEU A 58 -0.28 3.25 -19.71
C LEU A 58 0.08 3.56 -18.25
N ILE A 59 -0.85 3.38 -17.31
CA ILE A 59 -0.59 3.59 -15.89
C ILE A 59 0.46 2.61 -15.38
N MET A 60 0.43 1.35 -15.83
CA MET A 60 1.38 0.30 -15.46
C MET A 60 2.82 0.59 -15.88
N VAL A 61 3.04 1.48 -16.86
CA VAL A 61 4.37 1.91 -17.29
C VAL A 61 4.77 3.23 -16.60
N ILE A 62 3.84 4.17 -16.51
CA ILE A 62 4.12 5.51 -15.96
C ILE A 62 4.30 5.47 -14.44
N SER A 63 3.46 4.72 -13.71
CA SER A 63 3.52 4.67 -12.24
C SER A 63 4.88 4.21 -11.71
N PRO A 64 5.49 3.10 -12.19
CA PRO A 64 6.84 2.74 -11.82
C PRO A 64 7.89 3.78 -12.20
N ALA A 65 7.76 4.38 -13.39
CA ALA A 65 8.72 5.38 -13.87
C ALA A 65 8.77 6.63 -12.99
N LEU A 66 7.62 7.08 -12.47
CA LEU A 66 7.57 8.20 -11.54
C LEU A 66 8.27 7.91 -10.21
N CYS A 67 8.18 6.67 -9.73
CA CYS A 67 8.75 6.25 -8.46
C CYS A 67 10.22 5.83 -8.56
N GLN A 68 10.72 5.51 -9.76
CA GLN A 68 12.06 4.93 -9.95
C GLN A 68 13.19 5.73 -9.29
N PRO A 69 13.27 7.09 -9.39
CA PRO A 69 14.34 7.83 -8.76
C PRO A 69 14.38 7.72 -7.22
N THR A 70 13.22 7.47 -6.61
CA THR A 70 13.11 7.23 -5.17
C THR A 70 13.40 5.76 -4.86
N MET A 71 12.89 4.86 -5.67
CA MET A 71 13.15 3.41 -5.54
C MET A 71 14.64 3.09 -5.55
N GLU A 72 15.41 3.68 -6.48
CA GLU A 72 16.87 3.53 -6.55
C GLU A 72 17.59 4.04 -5.29
N LYS A 73 17.08 5.12 -4.68
CA LYS A 73 17.65 5.65 -3.44
C LYS A 73 17.39 4.74 -2.24
N ILE A 74 16.20 4.13 -2.16
CA ILE A 74 15.82 3.25 -1.06
C ILE A 74 16.55 1.91 -1.18
N THR A 75 16.55 1.32 -2.37
CA THR A 75 17.07 -0.05 -2.58
C THR A 75 18.55 -0.11 -2.90
N GLY A 76 19.15 1.02 -3.33
CA GLY A 76 20.53 1.08 -3.79
C GLY A 76 20.76 0.41 -5.16
N THR A 77 19.69 0.03 -5.88
CA THR A 77 19.77 -0.63 -7.18
C THR A 77 18.73 -0.09 -8.15
N ASP A 78 19.04 -0.14 -9.45
CA ASP A 78 18.09 0.23 -10.51
C ASP A 78 17.40 -1.00 -11.14
N GLU A 79 17.65 -2.19 -10.62
CA GLU A 79 17.15 -3.45 -11.16
C GLU A 79 15.67 -3.72 -10.90
N LEU A 80 15.10 -3.02 -9.92
CA LEU A 80 13.71 -3.17 -9.47
C LEU A 80 12.92 -1.90 -9.72
N GLY A 81 11.72 -2.04 -10.25
CA GLY A 81 10.72 -0.98 -10.32
C GLY A 81 9.65 -1.14 -9.23
N PHE A 82 8.88 -0.10 -9.02
CA PHE A 82 7.81 -0.08 -8.03
C PHE A 82 6.43 -0.22 -8.70
N GLY A 83 5.85 -1.42 -8.59
CA GLY A 83 4.60 -1.80 -9.25
C GLY A 83 3.36 -1.60 -8.37
N HIS A 84 3.02 -0.34 -8.05
CA HIS A 84 1.85 -0.01 -7.25
C HIS A 84 1.07 1.16 -7.86
N PHE A 85 -0.27 1.10 -7.87
CA PHE A 85 -1.08 2.18 -8.45
C PHE A 85 -1.13 3.45 -7.60
N GLY A 86 -0.66 3.40 -6.35
CA GLY A 86 -0.40 4.55 -5.51
C GLY A 86 0.82 5.38 -5.90
N GLY A 87 1.53 5.04 -6.98
CA GLY A 87 2.81 5.63 -7.38
C GLY A 87 2.83 7.14 -7.43
N PHE A 88 1.74 7.79 -7.89
CA PHE A 88 1.65 9.25 -7.87
C PHE A 88 1.68 9.82 -6.45
N GLY A 89 0.97 9.20 -5.50
CA GLY A 89 0.97 9.60 -4.10
C GLY A 89 2.35 9.43 -3.45
N TYR A 90 3.05 8.34 -3.75
CA TYR A 90 4.41 8.10 -3.24
C TYR A 90 5.43 9.05 -3.85
N TRP A 91 5.35 9.30 -5.15
CA TRP A 91 6.14 10.33 -5.80
C TRP A 91 5.91 11.70 -5.16
N PHE A 92 4.66 12.06 -4.88
CA PHE A 92 4.30 13.30 -4.21
C PHE A 92 4.86 13.38 -2.79
N SER A 93 4.76 12.30 -2.00
CA SER A 93 5.40 12.18 -0.68
C SER A 93 6.90 12.42 -0.77
N ALA A 94 7.57 11.80 -1.75
CA ALA A 94 8.98 11.99 -1.97
C ALA A 94 9.35 13.45 -2.33
N GLN A 95 8.49 14.17 -3.08
CA GLN A 95 8.74 15.60 -3.36
C GLN A 95 8.60 16.45 -2.07
N ILE A 96 7.60 16.14 -1.22
CA ILE A 96 7.45 16.80 0.08
C ILE A 96 8.69 16.52 0.95
N GLY A 97 9.13 15.27 1.05
CA GLY A 97 10.34 14.90 1.79
C GLY A 97 11.57 15.69 1.38
N LYS A 98 11.75 15.93 0.08
CA LYS A 98 12.86 16.76 -0.44
C LYS A 98 12.85 18.20 0.08
N LEU A 99 11.68 18.79 0.37
CA LEU A 99 11.58 20.15 0.91
C LEU A 99 12.13 20.25 2.34
N PHE A 100 12.14 19.12 3.06
CA PHE A 100 12.58 19.06 4.45
C PHE A 100 13.95 18.38 4.63
N LYS A 101 14.58 17.93 3.55
CA LYS A 101 15.82 17.14 3.54
C LYS A 101 16.92 17.69 4.47
N ASP A 102 17.14 18.99 4.46
CA ASP A 102 18.21 19.62 5.23
C ASP A 102 17.81 19.92 6.70
N LYS A 103 16.54 19.72 7.04
CA LYS A 103 15.98 20.04 8.36
C LYS A 103 15.50 18.80 9.13
N SER A 104 15.40 17.66 8.47
CA SER A 104 14.93 16.41 9.05
C SER A 104 16.07 15.42 9.29
N LYS A 105 15.92 14.63 10.36
CA LYS A 105 16.76 13.44 10.60
C LYS A 105 16.04 12.23 10.06
N SER A 106 16.80 11.22 9.63
CA SER A 106 16.21 9.95 9.23
C SER A 106 15.48 9.29 10.41
N THR A 107 14.34 8.70 10.15
CA THR A 107 13.63 7.87 11.14
C THR A 107 14.45 6.66 11.54
N GLU A 108 15.36 6.20 10.68
CA GLU A 108 16.24 5.06 10.93
C GLU A 108 17.37 5.42 11.93
N ASP A 109 17.68 6.72 12.10
CA ASP A 109 18.65 7.20 13.06
C ASP A 109 18.10 7.28 14.50
N VAL A 110 16.83 6.97 14.71
CA VAL A 110 16.22 6.98 16.05
C VAL A 110 16.86 5.93 16.94
N ASN A 111 17.58 6.39 17.94
CA ASN A 111 18.21 5.52 18.94
C ASN A 111 17.23 5.22 20.07
N PHE A 112 16.72 3.99 20.09
CA PHE A 112 15.90 3.52 21.19
C PHE A 112 16.75 3.23 22.44
N PRO A 113 16.32 3.64 23.65
CA PRO A 113 16.95 3.22 24.90
C PRO A 113 17.04 1.69 24.97
N GLN A 114 18.08 1.16 25.61
CA GLN A 114 18.31 -0.29 25.71
C GLN A 114 17.10 -1.07 26.25
N ARG A 115 16.32 -0.46 27.16
CA ARG A 115 15.11 -1.07 27.74
C ARG A 115 14.00 -1.37 26.72
N ILE A 116 13.98 -0.67 25.60
CA ILE A 116 12.98 -0.84 24.52
C ILE A 116 13.65 -1.23 23.20
N SER A 117 14.88 -1.77 23.27
CA SER A 117 15.64 -2.20 22.08
C SER A 117 14.93 -3.31 21.28
N PHE A 118 14.03 -4.07 21.91
CA PHE A 118 13.19 -5.05 21.23
C PHE A 118 12.26 -4.44 20.18
N LEU A 119 11.96 -3.13 20.28
CA LEU A 119 11.20 -2.40 19.24
C LEU A 119 12.00 -2.15 17.95
N ARG A 120 13.29 -2.45 17.94
CA ARG A 120 14.10 -2.45 16.71
C ARG A 120 13.78 -3.63 15.80
N ASP A 121 13.24 -4.71 16.37
CA ASP A 121 12.73 -5.81 15.56
C ASP A 121 11.42 -5.39 14.91
N THR A 122 11.42 -5.35 13.57
CA THR A 122 10.27 -4.89 12.76
C THR A 122 9.02 -5.71 13.08
N THR A 123 9.14 -7.01 13.28
CA THR A 123 7.99 -7.89 13.56
C THR A 123 7.38 -7.57 14.93
N VAL A 124 8.23 -7.36 15.93
CA VAL A 124 7.80 -7.00 17.30
C VAL A 124 7.16 -5.61 17.29
N ALA A 125 7.78 -4.63 16.62
CA ALA A 125 7.27 -3.27 16.53
C ALA A 125 5.91 -3.23 15.82
N ILE A 126 5.75 -3.92 14.69
CA ILE A 126 4.47 -4.05 13.98
C ILE A 126 3.45 -4.76 14.86
N GLY A 127 3.83 -5.87 15.50
CA GLY A 127 2.94 -6.64 16.37
C GLY A 127 2.39 -5.82 17.53
N LEU A 128 3.26 -5.10 18.22
CA LEU A 128 2.86 -4.23 19.32
C LEU A 128 1.98 -3.07 18.85
N THR A 129 2.41 -2.35 17.81
CA THR A 129 1.67 -1.21 17.26
C THR A 129 0.28 -1.62 16.79
N MET A 130 0.18 -2.71 16.05
CA MET A 130 -1.10 -3.20 15.56
C MET A 130 -1.99 -3.75 16.67
N THR A 131 -1.42 -4.42 17.67
CA THR A 131 -2.18 -4.88 18.85
C THR A 131 -2.77 -3.68 19.60
N ILE A 132 -1.97 -2.66 19.91
CA ILE A 132 -2.45 -1.44 20.56
C ILE A 132 -3.55 -0.79 19.72
N PHE A 133 -3.34 -0.71 18.42
CA PHE A 133 -4.29 -0.11 17.49
C PHE A 133 -5.63 -0.86 17.49
N PHE A 134 -5.62 -2.18 17.33
CA PHE A 134 -6.83 -2.99 17.37
C PHE A 134 -7.54 -2.90 18.72
N VAL A 135 -6.79 -2.87 19.82
CA VAL A 135 -7.37 -2.70 21.18
C VAL A 135 -8.08 -1.35 21.29
N VAL A 136 -7.44 -0.27 20.86
CA VAL A 136 -8.03 1.09 20.94
C VAL A 136 -9.28 1.21 20.07
N VAL A 137 -9.20 0.77 18.82
CA VAL A 137 -10.34 0.85 17.88
C VAL A 137 -11.52 0.00 18.36
N THR A 138 -11.24 -1.22 18.80
CA THR A 138 -12.27 -2.13 19.31
C THR A 138 -12.90 -1.60 20.60
N PHE A 139 -12.07 -1.07 21.52
CA PHE A 139 -12.54 -0.44 22.75
C PHE A 139 -13.52 0.71 22.46
N VAL A 140 -13.11 1.64 21.56
CA VAL A 140 -13.95 2.76 21.16
C VAL A 140 -15.26 2.26 20.52
N ALA A 141 -15.18 1.27 19.63
CA ALA A 141 -16.37 0.71 18.98
C ALA A 141 -17.34 0.10 20.00
N VAL A 142 -16.84 -0.68 20.94
CA VAL A 142 -17.66 -1.31 22.00
C VAL A 142 -18.30 -0.27 22.94
N VAL A 143 -17.53 0.75 23.35
CA VAL A 143 -18.00 1.79 24.27
C VAL A 143 -19.04 2.70 23.61
N VAL A 144 -18.81 3.12 22.36
CA VAL A 144 -19.69 4.03 21.62
C VAL A 144 -21.03 3.36 21.24
N ARG A 145 -21.06 2.03 21.13
CA ARG A 145 -22.21 1.24 20.66
C ARG A 145 -22.89 0.39 21.72
N ASP A 146 -22.78 0.76 23.00
CA ASP A 146 -23.40 0.05 24.12
C ASP A 146 -23.00 -1.44 24.25
N GLY A 147 -21.79 -1.76 23.82
CA GLY A 147 -21.22 -3.08 24.05
C GLY A 147 -21.37 -4.07 22.88
N MET A 148 -21.05 -5.33 23.17
CA MET A 148 -21.01 -6.43 22.20
C MET A 148 -22.39 -6.86 21.67
N SER A 149 -23.47 -6.44 22.31
CA SER A 149 -24.85 -6.78 21.90
C SER A 149 -25.38 -5.93 20.74
N ASP A 150 -24.71 -4.82 20.39
CA ASP A 150 -25.09 -4.03 19.21
C ASP A 150 -24.94 -4.86 17.94
N PRO A 151 -25.96 -4.90 17.05
CA PRO A 151 -25.89 -5.69 15.81
C PRO A 151 -24.72 -5.32 14.89
N THR A 152 -24.32 -4.04 14.90
CA THR A 152 -23.19 -3.56 14.09
C THR A 152 -21.88 -4.11 14.65
N ILE A 153 -21.72 -4.11 15.97
CA ILE A 153 -20.56 -4.67 16.67
C ILE A 153 -20.52 -6.18 16.47
N SER A 154 -21.63 -6.88 16.65
CA SER A 154 -21.75 -8.31 16.41
C SER A 154 -21.37 -8.69 14.97
N ALA A 155 -21.82 -7.91 13.97
CA ALA A 155 -21.43 -8.10 12.58
C ALA A 155 -19.93 -7.85 12.34
N PHE A 156 -19.34 -6.86 13.01
CA PHE A 156 -17.90 -6.59 12.95
C PHE A 156 -17.05 -7.76 13.48
N PHE A 157 -17.49 -8.38 14.56
CA PHE A 157 -16.84 -9.58 15.13
C PHE A 157 -17.13 -10.87 14.36
N LYS A 158 -17.97 -10.83 13.30
CA LYS A 158 -18.30 -11.99 12.44
C LYS A 158 -18.78 -13.22 13.22
N GLY A 159 -19.59 -13.02 14.24
CA GLY A 159 -20.11 -14.12 15.08
C GLY A 159 -19.15 -14.63 16.17
N GLU A 160 -17.92 -14.09 16.28
CA GLU A 160 -17.02 -14.37 17.41
C GLU A 160 -17.43 -13.61 18.69
N THR A 161 -18.72 -13.44 18.91
CA THR A 161 -19.30 -12.63 20.02
C THR A 161 -19.10 -13.25 21.40
N GLU A 162 -18.84 -14.55 21.47
CA GLU A 162 -18.51 -15.23 22.73
C GLU A 162 -17.10 -14.91 23.23
N THR A 163 -16.20 -14.46 22.34
CA THR A 163 -14.86 -14.07 22.71
C THR A 163 -14.85 -12.66 23.27
N HIS A 164 -14.23 -12.49 24.43
CA HIS A 164 -14.09 -11.17 25.03
C HIS A 164 -13.39 -10.21 24.03
N TRP A 165 -13.92 -9.02 23.85
CA TRP A 165 -13.46 -8.04 22.85
C TRP A 165 -11.95 -7.76 22.91
N LEU A 166 -11.37 -7.75 24.13
CA LEU A 166 -9.92 -7.52 24.31
C LEU A 166 -9.09 -8.68 23.76
N VAL A 167 -9.52 -9.92 24.02
CA VAL A 167 -8.85 -11.13 23.51
C VAL A 167 -8.92 -11.15 22.00
N TRP A 168 -10.09 -10.84 21.45
CA TRP A 168 -10.29 -10.71 20.00
C TRP A 168 -9.33 -9.67 19.40
N ALA A 169 -9.28 -8.46 19.97
CA ALA A 169 -8.43 -7.37 19.49
C ALA A 169 -6.93 -7.75 19.50
N ILE A 170 -6.46 -8.34 20.59
CA ILE A 170 -5.07 -8.82 20.71
C ILE A 170 -4.79 -9.89 19.64
N THR A 171 -5.67 -10.86 19.50
CA THR A 171 -5.52 -11.94 18.50
C THR A 171 -5.46 -11.39 17.08
N LYS A 172 -6.32 -10.42 16.73
CA LYS A 172 -6.30 -9.78 15.40
C LYS A 172 -5.02 -8.97 15.16
N GLY A 173 -4.54 -8.22 16.17
CA GLY A 173 -3.28 -7.49 16.09
C GLY A 173 -2.07 -8.41 15.86
N LEU A 174 -1.96 -9.49 16.63
CA LEU A 174 -0.90 -10.48 16.48
C LEU A 174 -1.00 -11.26 15.16
N SER A 175 -2.21 -11.62 14.74
CA SER A 175 -2.44 -12.29 13.45
C SER A 175 -2.03 -11.40 12.28
N PHE A 176 -2.32 -10.09 12.36
CA PHE A 176 -1.86 -9.11 11.38
C PHE A 176 -0.32 -9.07 11.30
N ALA A 177 0.36 -8.99 12.44
CA ALA A 177 1.82 -9.00 12.49
C ALA A 177 2.42 -10.28 11.89
N GLY A 178 1.84 -11.44 12.20
CA GLY A 178 2.22 -12.72 11.61
C GLY A 178 2.05 -12.73 10.09
N GLY A 179 0.94 -12.18 9.59
CA GLY A 179 0.69 -12.02 8.15
C GLY A 179 1.73 -11.12 7.48
N VAL A 180 2.07 -9.99 8.09
CA VAL A 180 3.11 -9.08 7.57
C VAL A 180 4.48 -9.75 7.59
N TYR A 181 4.83 -10.49 8.64
CA TYR A 181 6.07 -11.26 8.70
C TYR A 181 6.19 -12.26 7.55
N ILE A 182 5.12 -13.01 7.27
CA ILE A 182 5.06 -13.96 6.15
C ILE A 182 5.24 -13.23 4.82
N ILE A 183 4.57 -12.10 4.63
CA ILE A 183 4.69 -11.27 3.42
C ILE A 183 6.15 -10.80 3.24
N LEU A 184 6.74 -10.20 4.26
CA LEU A 184 8.12 -9.70 4.18
C LEU A 184 9.14 -10.81 3.91
N SER A 185 8.95 -11.98 4.53
CA SER A 185 9.79 -13.15 4.29
C SER A 185 9.61 -13.68 2.86
N GLY A 186 8.36 -13.76 2.38
CA GLY A 186 8.03 -14.15 1.02
C GLY A 186 8.59 -13.19 -0.03
N VAL A 187 8.51 -11.89 0.21
CA VAL A 187 9.08 -10.87 -0.70
C VAL A 187 10.59 -11.04 -0.88
N ARG A 188 11.32 -11.31 0.21
CA ARG A 188 12.78 -11.56 0.11
C ARG A 188 13.11 -12.77 -0.76
N LEU A 189 12.33 -13.86 -0.61
CA LEU A 189 12.49 -15.05 -1.46
C LEU A 189 12.14 -14.74 -2.93
N ILE A 190 11.03 -14.04 -3.14
CA ILE A 190 10.59 -13.65 -4.49
C ILE A 190 11.63 -12.77 -5.19
N ILE A 191 12.22 -11.79 -4.51
CA ILE A 191 13.28 -10.95 -5.10
C ILE A 191 14.47 -11.81 -5.51
N GLY A 192 14.88 -12.75 -4.64
CA GLY A 192 16.00 -13.65 -4.92
C GLY A 192 15.80 -14.55 -6.15
N GLU A 193 14.58 -14.96 -6.43
CA GLU A 193 14.24 -15.90 -7.52
C GLU A 193 13.65 -15.20 -8.75
N ILE A 194 12.76 -14.23 -8.57
CA ILE A 194 12.08 -13.54 -9.67
C ILE A 194 13.04 -12.68 -10.47
N VAL A 195 13.96 -11.97 -9.84
CA VAL A 195 14.87 -11.06 -10.57
C VAL A 195 15.76 -11.86 -11.57
N PRO A 196 16.42 -12.96 -11.17
CA PRO A 196 17.17 -13.77 -12.12
C PRO A 196 16.31 -14.42 -13.21
N ALA A 197 15.15 -15.01 -12.81
CA ALA A 197 14.23 -15.63 -13.77
C ALA A 197 13.64 -14.62 -14.76
N PHE A 198 13.29 -13.43 -14.26
CA PHE A 198 12.76 -12.34 -15.06
C PHE A 198 13.78 -11.85 -16.08
N ARG A 199 15.06 -11.72 -15.72
CA ARG A 199 16.13 -11.36 -16.66
C ARG A 199 16.19 -12.32 -17.85
N GLY A 200 16.11 -13.62 -17.59
CA GLY A 200 16.18 -14.64 -18.67
C GLY A 200 15.02 -14.58 -19.66
N ILE A 201 13.84 -14.17 -19.24
CA ILE A 201 12.64 -14.05 -20.09
C ILE A 201 12.54 -12.64 -20.69
N ALA A 202 12.76 -11.63 -19.89
CA ALA A 202 12.53 -10.23 -20.26
C ALA A 202 13.53 -9.75 -21.31
N GLU A 203 14.78 -10.16 -21.26
CA GLU A 203 15.81 -9.79 -22.23
C GLU A 203 15.45 -10.20 -23.68
N LYS A 204 14.65 -11.26 -23.82
CA LYS A 204 14.17 -11.70 -25.15
C LYS A 204 12.98 -10.91 -25.67
N ILE A 205 12.10 -10.46 -24.77
CA ILE A 205 10.85 -9.78 -25.12
C ILE A 205 10.99 -8.28 -25.04
N VAL A 206 11.52 -7.78 -23.91
CA VAL A 206 11.74 -6.37 -23.61
C VAL A 206 13.16 -6.20 -23.08
N PRO A 207 14.11 -5.80 -23.92
CA PRO A 207 15.49 -5.55 -23.46
C PRO A 207 15.56 -4.55 -22.33
N ASN A 208 16.39 -4.81 -21.33
CA ASN A 208 16.52 -3.99 -20.12
C ASN A 208 15.23 -3.83 -19.30
N ALA A 209 14.31 -4.78 -19.39
CA ALA A 209 13.07 -4.74 -18.62
C ALA A 209 13.34 -4.78 -17.12
N LYS A 210 12.64 -3.92 -16.38
CA LYS A 210 12.66 -3.87 -14.91
C LYS A 210 11.36 -4.45 -14.38
N PRO A 211 11.41 -5.47 -13.50
CA PRO A 211 10.22 -5.99 -12.82
C PRO A 211 9.69 -4.94 -11.84
N ALA A 212 8.47 -4.47 -12.05
CA ALA A 212 7.80 -3.56 -11.14
C ALA A 212 6.97 -4.38 -10.13
N ILE A 213 7.45 -4.43 -8.89
CA ILE A 213 6.97 -5.28 -7.80
C ILE A 213 6.23 -4.45 -6.76
N ASP A 214 5.39 -5.11 -5.96
CA ASP A 214 4.51 -4.47 -4.98
C ASP A 214 5.24 -3.80 -3.80
N CYS A 215 4.51 -2.95 -3.07
CA CYS A 215 5.02 -2.10 -2.00
C CYS A 215 5.83 -2.80 -0.89
N PRO A 216 5.56 -4.04 -0.44
CA PRO A 216 6.38 -4.65 0.59
C PRO A 216 7.86 -4.84 0.22
N VAL A 217 8.21 -4.64 -1.05
CA VAL A 217 9.61 -4.75 -1.51
C VAL A 217 10.53 -3.71 -0.86
N VAL A 218 10.01 -2.53 -0.51
CA VAL A 218 10.80 -1.44 0.10
C VAL A 218 10.84 -1.53 1.64
N PHE A 219 9.89 -2.18 2.28
CA PHE A 219 9.75 -2.21 3.74
C PHE A 219 11.00 -2.70 4.51
N PRO A 220 11.77 -3.69 4.03
CA PRO A 220 12.98 -4.12 4.72
C PRO A 220 14.12 -3.09 4.75
N TYR A 221 14.05 -2.07 3.90
CA TYR A 221 15.11 -1.06 3.79
C TYR A 221 14.96 0.08 4.80
N ALA A 222 13.72 0.40 5.23
CA ALA A 222 13.45 1.48 6.18
C ALA A 222 12.30 1.11 7.15
N PRO A 223 12.48 0.14 8.07
CA PRO A 223 11.42 -0.38 8.93
C PRO A 223 10.82 0.65 9.89
N ASN A 224 11.58 1.65 10.34
CA ASN A 224 11.04 2.73 11.17
C ASN A 224 10.15 3.67 10.36
N ALA A 225 10.53 3.96 9.11
CA ALA A 225 9.74 4.75 8.18
C ALA A 225 8.40 4.05 7.85
N VAL A 226 8.39 2.72 7.74
CA VAL A 226 7.16 1.91 7.58
C VAL A 226 6.16 2.20 8.71
N LEU A 227 6.60 2.13 9.95
CA LEU A 227 5.73 2.36 11.11
C LEU A 227 5.28 3.81 11.20
N MET A 228 6.18 4.74 11.01
CA MET A 228 5.86 6.18 11.05
C MET A 228 4.90 6.57 9.93
N GLY A 229 5.16 6.10 8.72
CA GLY A 229 4.29 6.33 7.57
C GLY A 229 2.88 5.77 7.78
N PHE A 230 2.76 4.57 8.34
CA PHE A 230 1.47 4.00 8.73
C PHE A 230 0.72 4.89 9.73
N LEU A 231 1.36 5.23 10.85
CA LEU A 231 0.74 6.01 11.92
C LEU A 231 0.30 7.39 11.42
N VAL A 232 1.17 8.11 10.71
CA VAL A 232 0.86 9.44 10.17
C VAL A 232 -0.24 9.37 9.11
N SER A 233 -0.20 8.38 8.21
CA SER A 233 -1.26 8.17 7.22
C SER A 233 -2.61 7.89 7.87
N PHE A 234 -2.64 7.05 8.89
CA PHE A 234 -3.86 6.72 9.60
C PHE A 234 -4.46 7.94 10.33
N LEU A 235 -3.62 8.69 11.06
CA LEU A 235 -4.03 9.95 11.69
C LEU A 235 -4.52 10.96 10.66
N GLY A 236 -3.81 11.08 9.53
CA GLY A 236 -4.22 11.91 8.40
C GLY A 236 -5.57 11.49 7.82
N GLY A 237 -5.84 10.18 7.76
CA GLY A 237 -7.14 9.63 7.35
C GLY A 237 -8.27 10.02 8.31
N ILE A 238 -8.01 9.98 9.62
CA ILE A 238 -8.97 10.44 10.63
C ILE A 238 -9.26 11.94 10.48
N VAL A 239 -8.22 12.77 10.37
CA VAL A 239 -8.38 14.22 10.14
C VAL A 239 -9.14 14.46 8.84
N GLY A 240 -8.79 13.75 7.76
CA GLY A 240 -9.49 13.83 6.48
C GLY A 240 -10.97 13.50 6.59
N LEU A 241 -11.33 12.49 7.39
CA LEU A 241 -12.73 12.14 7.64
C LEU A 241 -13.53 13.32 8.24
N PHE A 242 -12.97 14.01 9.25
CA PHE A 242 -13.62 15.18 9.86
C PHE A 242 -13.69 16.36 8.90
N VAL A 243 -12.62 16.64 8.16
CA VAL A 243 -12.59 17.73 7.17
C VAL A 243 -13.59 17.48 6.06
N LEU A 244 -13.61 16.27 5.46
CA LEU A 244 -14.56 15.91 4.42
C LEU A 244 -16.01 15.88 4.95
N GLY A 245 -16.21 15.47 6.21
CA GLY A 245 -17.52 15.54 6.87
C GLY A 245 -18.05 16.96 6.99
N GLY A 246 -17.18 17.92 7.27
CA GLY A 246 -17.51 19.35 7.27
C GLY A 246 -17.83 19.89 5.87
N ILE A 247 -17.02 19.55 4.88
CA ILE A 247 -17.20 19.96 3.47
C ILE A 247 -18.46 19.33 2.87
N ASN A 248 -18.74 18.05 3.17
CA ASN A 248 -19.89 17.33 2.67
C ASN A 248 -21.23 17.99 3.04
N LYS A 249 -21.30 18.61 4.23
CA LYS A 249 -22.47 19.38 4.64
C LYS A 249 -22.67 20.69 3.89
N ALA A 250 -21.59 21.20 3.26
CA ALA A 250 -21.55 22.54 2.71
C ALA A 250 -21.54 22.59 1.16
N LEU A 251 -20.87 21.67 0.45
CA LEU A 251 -20.52 21.86 -0.94
C LEU A 251 -20.64 20.64 -1.87
N ILE A 252 -20.32 19.42 -1.46
CA ILE A 252 -20.25 18.24 -2.33
C ILE A 252 -20.63 16.97 -1.56
N PRO A 253 -21.58 16.13 -2.06
CA PRO A 253 -21.90 14.85 -1.44
C PRO A 253 -20.78 13.84 -1.66
N VAL A 254 -19.83 13.77 -0.73
CA VAL A 254 -18.75 12.79 -0.73
C VAL A 254 -19.10 11.64 0.22
N ALA A 255 -18.92 10.40 -0.24
CA ALA A 255 -19.09 9.25 0.64
C ALA A 255 -18.00 9.25 1.71
N LEU A 256 -18.43 9.30 2.98
CA LEU A 256 -17.52 9.24 4.12
C LEU A 256 -17.22 7.78 4.44
N ILE A 257 -15.97 7.40 4.24
CA ILE A 257 -15.48 6.05 4.51
C ILE A 257 -14.50 6.13 5.67
N LEU A 258 -14.69 5.30 6.69
CA LEU A 258 -13.74 5.17 7.79
C LEU A 258 -12.38 4.73 7.28
N PRO A 259 -11.29 5.35 7.75
CA PRO A 259 -9.94 4.94 7.40
C PRO A 259 -9.70 3.47 7.71
N GLY A 260 -9.43 2.68 6.70
CA GLY A 260 -9.11 1.25 6.87
C GLY A 260 -7.68 1.05 7.37
N VAL A 261 -7.49 0.18 8.37
CA VAL A 261 -6.16 -0.11 8.94
C VAL A 261 -5.22 -0.67 7.89
N ILE A 262 -5.67 -1.67 7.14
CA ILE A 262 -4.85 -2.37 6.14
C ILE A 262 -4.40 -1.43 5.00
N PRO A 263 -5.29 -0.68 4.34
CA PRO A 263 -4.86 0.29 3.33
C PRO A 263 -3.90 1.34 3.87
N HIS A 264 -4.13 1.87 5.06
CA HIS A 264 -3.23 2.85 5.67
C HIS A 264 -1.88 2.23 6.06
N PHE A 265 -1.85 0.95 6.47
CA PHE A 265 -0.59 0.27 6.71
C PHE A 265 0.22 0.18 5.41
N PHE A 266 -0.30 -0.42 4.36
CA PHE A 266 0.46 -0.62 3.13
C PHE A 266 0.77 0.70 2.40
N CYS A 267 -0.21 1.57 2.20
CA CYS A 267 0.00 2.82 1.48
C CYS A 267 0.78 3.85 2.30
N GLY A 268 0.48 3.97 3.59
CA GLY A 268 1.16 4.91 4.48
C GLY A 268 2.60 4.51 4.77
N ALA A 269 2.85 3.21 5.00
CA ALA A 269 4.18 2.66 5.14
C ALA A 269 5.04 2.96 3.90
N THR A 270 4.52 2.67 2.70
CA THR A 270 5.22 2.96 1.44
C THR A 270 5.47 4.45 1.24
N ALA A 271 4.52 5.31 1.62
CA ALA A 271 4.72 6.76 1.57
C ALA A 271 5.83 7.21 2.53
N GLY A 272 5.91 6.61 3.73
CA GLY A 272 6.97 6.84 4.70
C GLY A 272 8.35 6.49 4.17
N ASP A 273 8.50 5.32 3.55
CA ASP A 273 9.76 4.89 2.93
C ASP A 273 10.22 5.84 1.80
N ASN A 274 9.29 6.50 1.14
CA ASN A 274 9.56 7.41 0.03
C ASN A 274 9.84 8.86 0.48
N MET A 275 9.70 9.19 1.75
CA MET A 275 9.96 10.54 2.30
C MET A 275 11.39 10.67 2.80
#